data_80258c92a8769388ceefde5e0345b899
#
_entry.id   80258c92a8769388ceefde5e0345b899
#
_cell.length_a   1.000
_cell.length_b   1.000
_cell.length_c   1.000
_cell.angle_alpha   90.00
_cell.angle_beta   90.00
_cell.angle_gamma   90.00
#
_symmetry.space_group_name_H-M   'P 1'
#
loop_
_entity.id
_entity.type
_entity.pdbx_description
1 polymer ?
#
loop_
_entity_poly.entity_id
_entity_poly.type
_entity_poly.pdbx_seq_one_letter_code
_entity_poly.pdbx_strand_id
1 'polypeptide(L)'
;MSKQYQARDIEVLTGLEPVQRRPGMYTDTSHPNHLVQEVIDNSVDEALAGYCKDIEVILHEDGSIEVTDNGRGMPVDLHPEHGIPGVELILTRLHAGGKFSNENYQFAGGLHGVGVSVVNALSTDLKVWIKREGQEYFMALQDGLKVSDLEVVGTVGQRNTGTRIQFWPDPKYFDSPKIIYKQLRHLLRAKAVLCPGLHVTLIKAKTGEKEEWRFDQGLEDYLQEALLGITQLPAQPFTGEMKGTDSEVSWALCWLPEGGQLQESYVNLI
;
A
#
# COMPACT_ATOMS: atom_id res chain seq x y z
N MET A 1 5.10 51.70 3.21
CA MET A 1 3.82 51.44 2.50
C MET A 1 3.51 49.97 2.63
N SER A 2 2.44 49.59 3.34
CA SER A 2 2.01 48.19 3.42
C SER A 2 1.53 47.76 2.03
N LYS A 3 2.12 46.72 1.47
CA LYS A 3 1.61 46.08 0.24
C LYS A 3 0.19 45.64 0.53
N GLN A 4 -0.78 46.22 -0.18
CA GLN A 4 -2.18 45.84 -0.05
C GLN A 4 -2.36 44.46 -0.68
N TYR A 5 -2.80 43.47 0.11
CA TYR A 5 -3.08 42.10 -0.35
C TYR A 5 -4.25 42.13 -1.34
N GLN A 6 -4.06 41.55 -2.52
CA GLN A 6 -5.03 41.56 -3.61
C GLN A 6 -5.19 40.15 -4.22
N ALA A 7 -6.26 39.94 -5.01
CA ALA A 7 -6.52 38.65 -5.65
C ALA A 7 -5.33 38.09 -6.49
N ARG A 8 -4.53 38.98 -7.09
CA ARG A 8 -3.30 38.60 -7.81
C ARG A 8 -2.21 38.00 -6.94
N ASP A 9 -2.31 38.18 -5.61
CA ASP A 9 -1.34 37.65 -4.66
C ASP A 9 -1.75 36.24 -4.18
N ILE A 10 -2.91 35.72 -4.68
CA ILE A 10 -3.36 34.35 -4.43
C ILE A 10 -2.71 33.43 -5.46
N GLU A 11 -1.88 32.51 -4.96
CA GLU A 11 -1.28 31.46 -5.77
C GLU A 11 -2.19 30.22 -5.79
N VAL A 12 -2.42 29.64 -6.98
CA VAL A 12 -3.19 28.40 -7.15
C VAL A 12 -2.23 27.30 -7.58
N LEU A 13 -2.11 26.28 -6.75
CA LEU A 13 -1.28 25.10 -7.03
C LEU A 13 -2.08 24.07 -7.83
N THR A 14 -1.42 23.37 -8.75
CA THR A 14 -2.05 22.38 -9.62
C THR A 14 -1.28 21.05 -9.62
N GLY A 15 -1.92 19.96 -10.05
CA GLY A 15 -1.29 18.65 -10.15
C GLY A 15 -0.78 18.14 -8.80
N LEU A 16 0.49 17.77 -8.73
CA LEU A 16 1.17 17.27 -7.52
C LEU A 16 1.92 18.37 -6.73
N GLU A 17 1.93 19.59 -7.21
CA GLU A 17 2.57 20.75 -6.56
C GLU A 17 2.10 20.98 -5.10
N PRO A 18 0.79 20.84 -4.78
CA PRO A 18 0.32 20.96 -3.39
C PRO A 18 0.99 19.96 -2.44
N VAL A 19 1.22 18.73 -2.90
CA VAL A 19 1.88 17.68 -2.12
C VAL A 19 3.34 18.04 -1.87
N GLN A 20 4.06 18.46 -2.91
CA GLN A 20 5.48 18.82 -2.82
C GLN A 20 5.72 20.05 -1.93
N ARG A 21 4.79 21.01 -1.96
CA ARG A 21 4.89 22.24 -1.11
C ARG A 21 4.46 22.03 0.34
N ARG A 22 3.57 21.11 0.60
CA ARG A 22 3.00 20.85 1.93
C ARG A 22 2.88 19.33 2.19
N PRO A 23 4.01 18.59 2.18
CA PRO A 23 3.97 17.13 2.28
C PRO A 23 3.30 16.64 3.56
N GLY A 24 3.48 17.33 4.68
CA GLY A 24 2.85 16.98 5.97
C GLY A 24 1.32 17.11 6.01
N MET A 25 0.67 17.62 4.95
CA MET A 25 -0.79 17.56 4.81
C MET A 25 -1.26 16.22 4.23
N TYR A 26 -0.35 15.45 3.60
CA TYR A 26 -0.68 14.24 2.83
C TYR A 26 -0.03 12.98 3.40
N THR A 27 1.06 13.12 4.14
CA THR A 27 1.81 11.99 4.68
C THR A 27 2.56 12.38 5.97
N ASP A 28 2.97 11.36 6.73
CA ASP A 28 3.96 11.55 7.80
C ASP A 28 5.33 11.80 7.17
N THR A 29 5.94 12.94 7.51
CA THR A 29 7.24 13.36 7.00
C THR A 29 8.41 12.99 7.91
N SER A 30 8.18 12.32 9.02
CA SER A 30 9.26 11.85 9.89
C SER A 30 10.14 10.80 9.22
N HIS A 31 9.51 9.87 8.52
CA HIS A 31 10.14 8.76 7.77
C HIS A 31 9.30 8.37 6.55
N PRO A 32 9.89 7.77 5.50
CA PRO A 32 9.14 7.38 4.31
C PRO A 32 8.25 6.12 4.48
N ASN A 33 8.11 5.59 5.69
CA ASN A 33 7.30 4.41 5.99
C ASN A 33 5.85 4.52 5.48
N HIS A 34 5.24 5.70 5.59
CA HIS A 34 3.87 5.91 5.13
C HIS A 34 3.75 5.82 3.61
N LEU A 35 4.77 6.24 2.84
CA LEU A 35 4.77 6.04 1.38
C LEU A 35 4.77 4.56 1.02
N VAL A 36 5.55 3.75 1.75
CA VAL A 36 5.56 2.29 1.55
C VAL A 36 4.20 1.70 1.86
N GLN A 37 3.58 2.15 2.95
CA GLN A 37 2.23 1.73 3.34
C GLN A 37 1.21 2.01 2.24
N GLU A 38 1.22 3.18 1.62
CA GLU A 38 0.28 3.55 0.56
C GLU A 38 0.37 2.62 -0.67
N VAL A 39 1.59 2.19 -1.02
CA VAL A 39 1.77 1.20 -2.11
C VAL A 39 1.30 -0.18 -1.70
N ILE A 40 1.62 -0.62 -0.46
CA ILE A 40 1.16 -1.90 0.09
C ILE A 40 -0.37 -1.94 0.16
N ASP A 41 -1.02 -0.87 0.61
CA ASP A 41 -2.47 -0.79 0.76
C ASP A 41 -3.21 -0.96 -0.58
N ASN A 42 -2.63 -0.50 -1.69
CA ASN A 42 -3.19 -0.78 -3.02
C ASN A 42 -3.14 -2.28 -3.38
N SER A 43 -2.04 -2.96 -3.04
CA SER A 43 -1.92 -4.41 -3.25
C SER A 43 -2.85 -5.21 -2.32
N VAL A 44 -3.02 -4.73 -1.08
CA VAL A 44 -3.97 -5.31 -0.11
C VAL A 44 -5.42 -5.13 -0.55
N ASP A 45 -5.77 -4.00 -1.16
CA ASP A 45 -7.10 -3.79 -1.73
C ASP A 45 -7.42 -4.81 -2.84
N GLU A 46 -6.44 -5.18 -3.66
CA GLU A 46 -6.57 -6.29 -4.62
C GLU A 46 -6.78 -7.64 -3.91
N ALA A 47 -6.14 -7.85 -2.75
CA ALA A 47 -6.34 -9.07 -1.94
C ALA A 47 -7.74 -9.13 -1.33
N LEU A 48 -8.24 -8.01 -0.77
CA LEU A 48 -9.61 -7.91 -0.25
C LEU A 48 -10.67 -8.12 -1.33
N ALA A 49 -10.39 -7.65 -2.54
CA ALA A 49 -11.25 -7.89 -3.69
C ALA A 49 -11.14 -9.33 -4.25
N GLY A 50 -10.28 -10.18 -3.67
CA GLY A 50 -10.11 -11.59 -4.02
C GLY A 50 -9.21 -11.86 -5.24
N TYR A 51 -8.48 -10.85 -5.72
CA TYR A 51 -7.65 -10.96 -6.92
C TYR A 51 -6.16 -11.14 -6.64
N CYS A 52 -5.69 -10.80 -5.44
CA CYS A 52 -4.29 -10.93 -5.05
C CYS A 52 -4.12 -11.98 -3.94
N LYS A 53 -3.04 -12.75 -4.00
CA LYS A 53 -2.67 -13.77 -3.01
C LYS A 53 -1.24 -13.64 -2.51
N ASP A 54 -0.41 -12.91 -3.23
CA ASP A 54 1.00 -12.74 -2.90
C ASP A 54 1.38 -11.27 -3.02
N ILE A 55 2.00 -10.74 -1.95
CA ILE A 55 2.61 -9.42 -1.91
C ILE A 55 4.06 -9.58 -1.49
N GLU A 56 4.97 -9.03 -2.28
CA GLU A 56 6.40 -9.00 -1.96
C GLU A 56 6.88 -7.57 -1.83
N VAL A 57 7.62 -7.29 -0.76
CA VAL A 57 8.26 -6.00 -0.50
C VAL A 57 9.77 -6.19 -0.43
N ILE A 58 10.52 -5.44 -1.23
CA ILE A 58 11.98 -5.50 -1.26
C ILE A 58 12.56 -4.14 -0.87
N LEU A 59 13.43 -4.14 0.14
CA LEU A 59 14.26 -2.99 0.50
C LEU A 59 15.61 -3.11 -0.20
N HIS A 60 15.84 -2.29 -1.22
CA HIS A 60 17.07 -2.32 -2.02
C HIS A 60 18.22 -1.56 -1.35
N GLU A 61 19.46 -1.87 -1.77
CA GLU A 61 20.67 -1.24 -1.22
C GLU A 61 20.79 0.25 -1.60
N ASP A 62 20.23 0.63 -2.73
CA ASP A 62 20.21 2.01 -3.24
C ASP A 62 19.17 2.90 -2.55
N GLY A 63 18.47 2.37 -1.54
CA GLY A 63 17.44 3.06 -0.79
C GLY A 63 16.06 3.03 -1.45
N SER A 64 15.92 2.41 -2.62
CA SER A 64 14.60 2.20 -3.23
C SER A 64 13.81 1.11 -2.50
N ILE A 65 12.50 1.22 -2.60
CA ILE A 65 11.55 0.23 -2.12
C ILE A 65 10.76 -0.30 -3.31
N GLU A 66 10.64 -1.61 -3.41
CA GLU A 66 9.85 -2.28 -4.43
C GLU A 66 8.71 -3.04 -3.76
N VAL A 67 7.50 -2.87 -4.30
CA VAL A 67 6.31 -3.63 -3.90
C VAL A 67 5.75 -4.30 -5.13
N THR A 68 5.57 -5.61 -5.06
CA THR A 68 5.02 -6.43 -6.13
C THR A 68 3.80 -7.19 -5.63
N ASP A 69 2.74 -7.20 -6.40
CA ASP A 69 1.54 -8.02 -6.17
C ASP A 69 1.22 -8.88 -7.40
N ASN A 70 0.41 -9.91 -7.17
CA ASN A 70 -0.15 -10.75 -8.24
C ASN A 70 -1.66 -10.50 -8.47
N GLY A 71 -2.13 -9.27 -8.23
CA GLY A 71 -3.49 -8.82 -8.49
C GLY A 71 -3.82 -8.67 -9.97
N ARG A 72 -4.88 -7.92 -10.30
CA ARG A 72 -5.33 -7.71 -11.70
C ARG A 72 -4.37 -6.87 -12.54
N GLY A 73 -3.45 -6.13 -11.91
CA GLY A 73 -2.66 -5.09 -12.53
C GLY A 73 -3.42 -3.77 -12.69
N MET A 74 -2.74 -2.64 -12.54
CA MET A 74 -3.32 -1.31 -12.76
C MET A 74 -3.90 -1.18 -14.17
N PRO A 75 -4.97 -0.37 -14.38
CA PRO A 75 -5.57 -0.18 -15.70
C PRO A 75 -4.59 0.49 -16.66
N VAL A 76 -4.43 -0.10 -17.84
CA VAL A 76 -3.51 0.34 -18.91
C VAL A 76 -4.25 0.96 -20.09
N ASP A 77 -5.56 0.79 -20.15
CA ASP A 77 -6.45 1.36 -21.16
C ASP A 77 -6.58 2.89 -21.00
N LEU A 78 -6.94 3.56 -22.06
CA LEU A 78 -7.12 5.00 -22.08
C LEU A 78 -8.40 5.39 -21.37
N HIS A 79 -8.30 6.31 -20.42
CA HIS A 79 -9.49 6.88 -19.77
C HIS A 79 -10.32 7.68 -20.78
N PRO A 80 -11.64 7.44 -20.89
CA PRO A 80 -12.48 8.01 -21.96
C PRO A 80 -12.52 9.54 -21.97
N GLU A 81 -12.46 10.19 -20.82
CA GLU A 81 -12.52 11.65 -20.72
C GLU A 81 -11.15 12.33 -20.80
N HIS A 82 -10.09 11.65 -20.35
CA HIS A 82 -8.75 12.24 -20.22
C HIS A 82 -7.81 11.83 -21.35
N GLY A 83 -8.10 10.73 -22.07
CA GLY A 83 -7.29 10.26 -23.21
C GLY A 83 -5.88 9.78 -22.85
N ILE A 84 -5.63 9.51 -21.57
CA ILE A 84 -4.35 8.97 -21.08
C ILE A 84 -4.58 7.65 -20.34
N PRO A 85 -3.55 6.78 -20.21
CA PRO A 85 -3.67 5.50 -19.52
C PRO A 85 -4.15 5.65 -18.07
N GLY A 86 -4.97 4.73 -17.60
CA GLY A 86 -5.49 4.75 -16.22
C GLY A 86 -4.37 4.80 -15.18
N VAL A 87 -3.27 4.04 -15.36
CA VAL A 87 -2.10 4.10 -14.49
C VAL A 87 -1.46 5.48 -14.42
N GLU A 88 -1.39 6.20 -15.55
CA GLU A 88 -0.86 7.56 -15.57
C GLU A 88 -1.73 8.52 -14.74
N LEU A 89 -3.05 8.42 -14.85
CA LEU A 89 -3.98 9.18 -14.02
C LEU A 89 -3.77 8.92 -12.54
N ILE A 90 -3.71 7.64 -12.15
CA ILE A 90 -3.54 7.21 -10.76
C ILE A 90 -2.23 7.73 -10.16
N LEU A 91 -1.15 7.76 -10.94
CA LEU A 91 0.17 8.19 -10.48
C LEU A 91 0.39 9.70 -10.52
N THR A 92 -0.32 10.45 -11.38
CA THR A 92 -0.04 11.87 -11.63
C THR A 92 -1.16 12.84 -11.20
N ARG A 93 -2.32 12.32 -10.76
CA ARG A 93 -3.46 13.14 -10.34
C ARG A 93 -3.88 12.80 -8.92
N LEU A 94 -4.13 13.83 -8.12
CA LEU A 94 -4.80 13.67 -6.82
C LEU A 94 -6.27 13.32 -7.07
N HIS A 95 -6.82 12.52 -6.17
CA HIS A 95 -8.23 12.09 -6.23
C HIS A 95 -8.60 11.34 -7.53
N ALA A 96 -7.63 10.63 -8.10
CA ALA A 96 -7.84 9.71 -9.21
C ALA A 96 -7.73 8.26 -8.71
N GLY A 97 -8.78 7.46 -8.93
CA GLY A 97 -8.77 6.04 -8.56
C GLY A 97 -10.15 5.40 -8.66
N GLY A 98 -10.17 4.08 -8.81
CA GLY A 98 -11.40 3.28 -8.91
C GLY A 98 -12.12 3.04 -7.57
N LYS A 99 -11.63 3.61 -6.46
CA LYS A 99 -12.16 3.42 -5.10
C LYS A 99 -13.30 4.38 -4.75
N PHE A 100 -13.61 5.34 -5.61
CA PHE A 100 -14.74 6.28 -5.44
C PHE A 100 -16.09 5.67 -5.82
N SER A 101 -16.12 4.51 -6.48
CA SER A 101 -17.33 3.75 -6.76
C SER A 101 -17.30 2.42 -6.00
N ASN A 102 -18.39 2.07 -5.32
CA ASN A 102 -18.55 0.81 -4.60
C ASN A 102 -18.59 -0.44 -5.54
N GLU A 103 -18.51 -0.23 -6.84
CA GLU A 103 -18.59 -1.31 -7.84
C GLU A 103 -17.31 -2.16 -7.89
N ASN A 104 -16.15 -1.57 -7.60
CA ASN A 104 -14.85 -2.25 -7.72
C ASN A 104 -14.24 -2.68 -6.38
N TYR A 105 -14.57 -1.97 -5.28
CA TYR A 105 -14.04 -2.26 -3.95
C TYR A 105 -15.11 -2.04 -2.90
N GLN A 106 -15.53 -3.09 -2.22
CA GLN A 106 -16.52 -3.03 -1.14
C GLN A 106 -15.90 -2.53 0.17
N PHE A 107 -14.64 -2.89 0.41
CA PHE A 107 -13.79 -2.41 1.50
C PHE A 107 -12.43 -2.03 0.90
N ALA A 108 -11.87 -0.90 1.33
CA ALA A 108 -10.56 -0.46 0.89
C ALA A 108 -9.77 0.13 2.06
N GLY A 109 -8.48 -0.20 2.17
CA GLY A 109 -7.57 0.40 3.13
C GLY A 109 -7.29 1.87 2.82
N GLY A 110 -7.22 2.22 1.54
CA GLY A 110 -7.03 3.60 1.05
C GLY A 110 -8.35 4.29 0.71
N LEU A 111 -8.78 5.26 1.53
CA LEU A 111 -10.08 5.93 1.38
C LEU A 111 -10.04 7.21 0.53
N HIS A 112 -8.87 7.78 0.26
CA HIS A 112 -8.74 9.16 -0.25
C HIS A 112 -8.38 9.26 -1.73
N GLY A 113 -7.98 8.16 -2.39
CA GLY A 113 -7.60 8.16 -3.82
C GLY A 113 -6.38 9.04 -4.14
N VAL A 114 -5.49 9.25 -3.16
CA VAL A 114 -4.30 10.10 -3.29
C VAL A 114 -2.98 9.35 -3.03
N GLY A 115 -3.01 8.17 -2.43
CA GLY A 115 -1.84 7.50 -1.88
C GLY A 115 -0.68 7.36 -2.84
N VAL A 116 -0.86 6.69 -3.98
CA VAL A 116 0.24 6.44 -4.92
C VAL A 116 0.69 7.71 -5.65
N SER A 117 -0.21 8.66 -5.88
CA SER A 117 0.18 9.97 -6.45
C SER A 117 1.02 10.79 -5.46
N VAL A 118 0.78 10.64 -4.14
CA VAL A 118 1.63 11.21 -3.08
C VAL A 118 3.00 10.51 -3.07
N VAL A 119 3.05 9.18 -3.23
CA VAL A 119 4.33 8.45 -3.38
C VAL A 119 5.14 8.98 -4.55
N ASN A 120 4.52 9.15 -5.72
CA ASN A 120 5.16 9.73 -6.89
C ASN A 120 5.65 11.17 -6.64
N ALA A 121 4.81 12.03 -6.05
CA ALA A 121 5.15 13.43 -5.78
C ALA A 121 6.36 13.60 -4.84
N LEU A 122 6.57 12.67 -3.91
CA LEU A 122 7.60 12.73 -2.86
C LEU A 122 8.78 11.75 -3.13
N SER A 123 8.90 11.25 -4.36
CA SER A 123 10.00 10.41 -4.80
C SER A 123 10.83 11.11 -5.87
N THR A 124 12.15 10.87 -5.90
CA THR A 124 13.02 11.29 -7.00
C THR A 124 12.70 10.53 -8.27
N ASP A 125 12.45 9.23 -8.14
CA ASP A 125 12.13 8.32 -9.23
C ASP A 125 11.02 7.37 -8.79
N LEU A 126 10.12 7.04 -9.72
CA LEU A 126 9.14 5.97 -9.59
C LEU A 126 9.05 5.20 -10.89
N LYS A 127 9.09 3.88 -10.79
CA LYS A 127 8.96 2.96 -11.92
C LYS A 127 7.81 2.02 -11.66
N VAL A 128 6.98 1.79 -12.67
CA VAL A 128 5.87 0.84 -12.58
C VAL A 128 5.93 -0.15 -13.73
N TRP A 129 5.76 -1.43 -13.39
CA TRP A 129 5.56 -2.54 -14.32
C TRP A 129 4.18 -3.15 -14.05
N ILE A 130 3.45 -3.41 -15.11
CA ILE A 130 2.08 -3.92 -15.02
C ILE A 130 1.97 -5.13 -15.93
N LYS A 131 1.60 -6.27 -15.36
CA LYS A 131 1.26 -7.47 -16.10
C LYS A 131 -0.25 -7.56 -16.24
N ARG A 132 -0.74 -7.42 -17.46
CA ARG A 132 -2.16 -7.44 -17.77
C ARG A 132 -2.41 -7.88 -19.21
N GLU A 133 -3.46 -8.66 -19.44
CA GLU A 133 -3.92 -9.05 -20.78
C GLU A 133 -2.82 -9.73 -21.63
N GLY A 134 -1.93 -10.51 -20.99
CA GLY A 134 -0.86 -11.22 -21.65
C GLY A 134 0.36 -10.38 -22.02
N GLN A 135 0.40 -9.13 -21.58
CA GLN A 135 1.50 -8.19 -21.81
C GLN A 135 2.10 -7.69 -20.51
N GLU A 136 3.36 -7.29 -20.55
CA GLU A 136 4.00 -6.52 -19.50
C GLU A 136 4.25 -5.10 -20.00
N TYR A 137 3.72 -4.15 -19.27
CA TYR A 137 3.83 -2.71 -19.54
C TYR A 137 4.81 -2.07 -18.56
N PHE A 138 5.44 -0.98 -19.00
CA PHE A 138 6.37 -0.19 -18.18
C PHE A 138 6.13 1.30 -18.36
N MET A 139 6.26 2.05 -17.28
CA MET A 139 6.29 3.51 -17.29
C MET A 139 7.22 4.00 -16.18
N ALA A 140 7.92 5.12 -16.45
CA ALA A 140 8.80 5.78 -15.48
C ALA A 140 8.37 7.23 -15.25
N LEU A 141 8.54 7.66 -13.98
CA LEU A 141 8.28 9.02 -13.54
C LEU A 141 9.49 9.52 -12.74
N GLN A 142 9.73 10.82 -12.77
CA GLN A 142 10.81 11.49 -12.05
C GLN A 142 10.29 12.81 -11.47
N ASP A 143 10.58 13.07 -10.19
CA ASP A 143 10.13 14.28 -9.48
C ASP A 143 8.61 14.55 -9.61
N GLY A 144 7.80 13.50 -9.64
CA GLY A 144 6.35 13.58 -9.81
C GLY A 144 5.86 13.69 -11.26
N LEU A 145 6.76 13.81 -12.24
CA LEU A 145 6.43 13.99 -13.65
C LEU A 145 6.70 12.71 -14.46
N LYS A 146 5.88 12.46 -15.47
CA LYS A 146 6.09 11.36 -16.41
C LYS A 146 7.33 11.63 -17.27
N VAL A 147 8.26 10.67 -17.36
CA VAL A 147 9.47 10.73 -18.20
C VAL A 147 9.48 9.68 -19.31
N SER A 148 8.63 8.66 -19.22
CA SER A 148 8.37 7.74 -20.33
C SER A 148 6.87 7.53 -20.50
N ASP A 149 6.42 7.31 -21.74
CA ASP A 149 5.07 6.83 -21.99
C ASP A 149 4.91 5.39 -21.49
N LEU A 150 3.65 4.94 -21.34
CA LEU A 150 3.37 3.55 -21.05
C LEU A 150 3.68 2.71 -22.29
N GLU A 151 4.64 1.81 -22.18
CA GLU A 151 5.11 0.97 -23.28
C GLU A 151 4.99 -0.51 -22.96
N VAL A 152 4.72 -1.33 -23.97
CA VAL A 152 4.79 -2.80 -23.85
C VAL A 152 6.26 -3.20 -23.89
N VAL A 153 6.75 -3.80 -22.81
CA VAL A 153 8.15 -4.23 -22.69
C VAL A 153 8.33 -5.75 -22.75
N GLY A 154 7.21 -6.50 -22.69
CA GLY A 154 7.28 -7.96 -22.73
C GLY A 154 5.92 -8.61 -22.93
N THR A 155 5.93 -9.93 -23.07
CA THR A 155 4.75 -10.79 -23.11
C THR A 155 4.78 -11.75 -21.92
N VAL A 156 3.63 -11.97 -21.32
CA VAL A 156 3.46 -12.89 -20.18
C VAL A 156 2.28 -13.83 -20.43
N GLY A 157 2.15 -14.87 -19.62
CA GLY A 157 0.97 -15.73 -19.70
C GLY A 157 -0.30 -14.94 -19.35
N GLN A 158 -1.44 -15.25 -20.01
CA GLN A 158 -2.72 -14.55 -19.81
C GLN A 158 -3.18 -14.47 -18.35
N ARG A 159 -2.80 -15.46 -17.53
CA ARG A 159 -3.12 -15.50 -16.08
C ARG A 159 -2.03 -14.92 -15.19
N ASN A 160 -0.92 -14.51 -15.76
CA ASN A 160 0.16 -13.85 -15.03
C ASN A 160 -0.11 -12.35 -15.03
N THR A 161 -0.79 -11.88 -13.99
CA THR A 161 -1.18 -10.48 -13.79
C THR A 161 -0.55 -9.92 -12.54
N GLY A 162 -0.54 -8.61 -12.38
CA GLY A 162 -0.06 -7.94 -11.17
C GLY A 162 0.56 -6.59 -11.45
N THR A 163 0.91 -5.90 -10.36
CA THR A 163 1.60 -4.61 -10.41
C THR A 163 2.91 -4.72 -9.64
N ARG A 164 3.95 -4.08 -10.15
CA ARG A 164 5.21 -3.85 -9.44
C ARG A 164 5.54 -2.38 -9.49
N ILE A 165 5.70 -1.76 -8.32
CA ILE A 165 6.11 -0.36 -8.16
C ILE A 165 7.44 -0.35 -7.43
N GLN A 166 8.44 0.32 -8.00
CA GLN A 166 9.70 0.65 -7.36
C GLN A 166 9.84 2.16 -7.28
N PHE A 167 10.17 2.69 -6.11
CA PHE A 167 10.28 4.13 -5.91
C PHE A 167 11.43 4.48 -4.98
N TRP A 168 11.98 5.69 -5.14
CA TRP A 168 13.08 6.26 -4.38
C TRP A 168 12.55 7.47 -3.61
N PRO A 169 12.23 7.35 -2.31
CA PRO A 169 11.80 8.50 -1.51
C PRO A 169 12.82 9.63 -1.58
N ASP A 170 12.37 10.85 -1.88
CA ASP A 170 13.26 12.01 -1.96
C ASP A 170 13.60 12.50 -0.54
N PRO A 171 14.88 12.45 -0.13
CA PRO A 171 15.31 12.81 1.22
C PRO A 171 14.90 14.21 1.66
N LYS A 172 14.69 15.13 0.72
CA LYS A 172 14.35 16.53 1.04
C LYS A 172 12.99 16.71 1.73
N TYR A 173 12.11 15.68 1.64
CA TYR A 173 10.78 15.74 2.22
C TYR A 173 10.66 15.10 3.60
N PHE A 174 11.69 14.41 4.09
CA PHE A 174 11.65 13.63 5.31
C PHE A 174 12.71 14.08 6.32
N ASP A 175 12.35 14.08 7.61
CA ASP A 175 13.30 14.33 8.69
C ASP A 175 14.41 13.28 8.71
N SER A 176 14.06 12.03 8.39
CA SER A 176 15.00 10.93 8.17
C SER A 176 14.62 10.14 6.90
N PRO A 177 15.54 9.97 5.94
CA PRO A 177 15.25 9.21 4.72
C PRO A 177 15.21 7.69 4.91
N LYS A 178 15.44 7.20 6.13
CA LYS A 178 15.54 5.77 6.43
C LYS A 178 14.18 5.18 6.76
N ILE A 179 13.90 4.01 6.18
CA ILE A 179 12.76 3.18 6.58
C ILE A 179 12.98 2.64 8.00
N ILE A 180 11.96 2.78 8.85
CA ILE A 180 11.92 2.12 10.16
C ILE A 180 11.46 0.67 9.94
N TYR A 181 12.44 -0.24 9.84
CA TYR A 181 12.20 -1.65 9.54
C TYR A 181 11.20 -2.33 10.47
N LYS A 182 11.29 -2.06 11.78
CA LYS A 182 10.38 -2.65 12.77
C LYS A 182 8.91 -2.28 12.51
N GLN A 183 8.66 -1.03 12.11
CA GLN A 183 7.30 -0.58 11.78
C GLN A 183 6.80 -1.23 10.49
N LEU A 184 7.64 -1.28 9.45
CA LEU A 184 7.28 -1.93 8.18
C LEU A 184 6.99 -3.43 8.40
N ARG A 185 7.83 -4.12 9.15
CA ARG A 185 7.64 -5.52 9.52
C ARG A 185 6.31 -5.75 10.24
N HIS A 186 5.99 -4.90 11.22
CA HIS A 186 4.72 -4.97 11.96
C HIS A 186 3.53 -4.75 11.04
N LEU A 187 3.59 -3.72 10.18
CA LEU A 187 2.56 -3.43 9.18
C LEU A 187 2.29 -4.63 8.28
N LEU A 188 3.33 -5.21 7.68
CA LEU A 188 3.19 -6.35 6.76
C LEU A 188 2.60 -7.59 7.43
N ARG A 189 3.04 -7.88 8.67
CA ARG A 189 2.47 -8.96 9.47
C ARG A 189 0.99 -8.72 9.76
N ALA A 190 0.61 -7.48 10.14
CA ALA A 190 -0.79 -7.12 10.37
C ALA A 190 -1.64 -7.31 9.10
N LYS A 191 -1.14 -6.88 7.92
CA LYS A 191 -1.85 -7.10 6.65
C LYS A 191 -2.07 -8.59 6.35
N ALA A 192 -1.07 -9.44 6.61
CA ALA A 192 -1.23 -10.89 6.44
C ALA A 192 -2.29 -11.49 7.40
N VAL A 193 -2.35 -11.00 8.65
CA VAL A 193 -3.37 -11.43 9.64
C VAL A 193 -4.78 -11.00 9.22
N LEU A 194 -4.91 -9.75 8.75
CA LEU A 194 -6.20 -9.14 8.45
C LEU A 194 -6.75 -9.53 7.06
N CYS A 195 -5.92 -10.18 6.23
CA CYS A 195 -6.30 -10.74 4.94
C CYS A 195 -6.02 -12.24 4.94
N PRO A 196 -6.92 -13.09 5.50
CA PRO A 196 -6.69 -14.53 5.61
C PRO A 196 -6.32 -15.18 4.28
N GLY A 197 -5.23 -15.97 4.29
CA GLY A 197 -4.69 -16.64 3.11
C GLY A 197 -3.75 -15.78 2.24
N LEU A 198 -3.62 -14.47 2.52
CA LEU A 198 -2.63 -13.62 1.85
C LEU A 198 -1.21 -13.99 2.30
N HIS A 199 -0.35 -14.24 1.33
CA HIS A 199 1.08 -14.47 1.55
C HIS A 199 1.83 -13.15 1.38
N VAL A 200 2.56 -12.74 2.41
CA VAL A 200 3.32 -11.48 2.43
C VAL A 200 4.78 -11.78 2.67
N THR A 201 5.64 -11.24 1.83
CA THR A 201 7.10 -11.43 1.88
C THR A 201 7.80 -10.09 2.06
N LEU A 202 8.80 -10.02 2.95
CA LEU A 202 9.70 -8.88 3.12
C LEU A 202 11.14 -9.32 2.91
N ILE A 203 11.85 -8.65 2.00
CA ILE A 203 13.24 -8.97 1.64
C ILE A 203 14.14 -7.75 1.87
N LYS A 204 15.28 -7.95 2.51
CA LYS A 204 16.40 -7.00 2.53
C LYS A 204 17.42 -7.42 1.46
N ALA A 205 17.45 -6.74 0.33
CA ALA A 205 18.34 -7.10 -0.78
C ALA A 205 19.81 -7.15 -0.37
N LYS A 206 20.23 -6.26 0.53
CA LYS A 206 21.62 -6.18 1.02
C LYS A 206 22.09 -7.44 1.75
N THR A 207 21.25 -8.04 2.56
CA THR A 207 21.62 -9.19 3.41
C THR A 207 21.06 -10.51 2.91
N GLY A 208 20.08 -10.46 1.98
CA GLY A 208 19.31 -11.61 1.55
C GLY A 208 18.33 -12.11 2.63
N GLU A 209 18.18 -11.37 3.73
CA GLU A 209 17.24 -11.71 4.80
C GLU A 209 15.81 -11.63 4.26
N LYS A 210 15.06 -12.71 4.47
CA LYS A 210 13.69 -12.88 4.04
C LYS A 210 12.81 -13.24 5.23
N GLU A 211 11.68 -12.54 5.38
CA GLU A 211 10.60 -12.88 6.29
C GLU A 211 9.31 -13.11 5.52
N GLU A 212 8.50 -14.07 5.96
CA GLU A 212 7.25 -14.44 5.29
C GLU A 212 6.15 -14.61 6.33
N TRP A 213 4.95 -14.17 5.99
CA TRP A 213 3.75 -14.31 6.83
C TRP A 213 2.58 -14.79 5.99
N ARG A 214 1.83 -15.72 6.56
CA ARG A 214 0.56 -16.20 6.03
C ARG A 214 -0.27 -16.76 7.18
N PHE A 215 -1.48 -16.28 7.32
CA PHE A 215 -2.43 -16.70 8.34
C PHE A 215 -3.72 -17.12 7.66
N ASP A 216 -3.94 -18.42 7.52
CA ASP A 216 -5.09 -18.95 6.79
C ASP A 216 -6.41 -18.74 7.57
N GLN A 217 -6.35 -18.73 8.93
CA GLN A 217 -7.46 -18.43 9.84
C GLN A 217 -7.36 -17.01 10.44
N GLY A 218 -6.54 -16.14 9.89
CA GLY A 218 -6.41 -14.75 10.31
C GLY A 218 -6.07 -14.57 11.79
N LEU A 219 -6.97 -13.92 12.54
CA LEU A 219 -6.76 -13.59 13.96
C LEU A 219 -6.59 -14.83 14.86
N GLU A 220 -7.19 -15.97 14.51
CA GLU A 220 -7.04 -17.19 15.29
C GLU A 220 -5.61 -17.72 15.20
N ASP A 221 -5.08 -17.86 13.98
CA ASP A 221 -3.70 -18.33 13.76
C ASP A 221 -2.69 -17.37 14.43
N TYR A 222 -2.94 -16.06 14.30
CA TYR A 222 -2.10 -15.04 14.91
C TYR A 222 -2.07 -15.14 16.43
N LEU A 223 -3.22 -15.33 17.08
CA LEU A 223 -3.32 -15.47 18.52
C LEU A 223 -2.65 -16.77 18.99
N GLN A 224 -2.84 -17.88 18.26
CA GLN A 224 -2.19 -19.15 18.55
C GLN A 224 -0.64 -19.06 18.46
N GLU A 225 -0.13 -18.39 17.42
CA GLU A 225 1.31 -18.13 17.27
C GLU A 225 1.85 -17.28 18.43
N ALA A 226 1.14 -16.22 18.80
CA ALA A 226 1.55 -15.32 19.89
C ALA A 226 1.57 -16.02 21.27
N LEU A 227 0.77 -17.05 21.44
CA LEU A 227 0.64 -17.82 22.68
C LEU A 227 1.38 -19.16 22.64
N LEU A 228 2.23 -19.38 21.65
CA LEU A 228 2.96 -20.65 21.52
C LEU A 228 3.76 -20.97 22.80
N GLY A 229 3.46 -22.13 23.42
CA GLY A 229 4.09 -22.56 24.66
C GLY A 229 3.51 -21.93 25.94
N ILE A 230 2.46 -21.13 25.82
CA ILE A 230 1.76 -20.52 26.97
C ILE A 230 0.43 -21.29 27.20
N THR A 231 0.16 -21.63 28.46
CA THR A 231 -1.14 -22.22 28.82
C THR A 231 -2.24 -21.18 28.68
N GLN A 232 -3.28 -21.52 27.93
CA GLN A 232 -4.43 -20.65 27.70
C GLN A 232 -5.74 -21.33 28.09
N LEU A 233 -6.76 -20.55 28.38
CA LEU A 233 -8.11 -21.00 28.72
C LEU A 233 -9.16 -20.23 27.87
N PRO A 234 -10.00 -20.92 27.09
CA PRO A 234 -9.96 -22.39 26.83
C PRO A 234 -8.75 -22.77 25.99
N ALA A 235 -8.54 -24.05 25.77
CA ALA A 235 -7.44 -24.57 24.93
C ALA A 235 -7.48 -24.08 23.48
N GLN A 236 -8.69 -23.81 22.96
CA GLN A 236 -8.90 -23.11 21.69
C GLN A 236 -9.47 -21.72 21.97
N PRO A 237 -8.97 -20.67 21.32
CA PRO A 237 -9.50 -19.32 21.45
C PRO A 237 -10.99 -19.23 21.12
N PHE A 238 -11.69 -18.29 21.74
CA PHE A 238 -13.00 -17.89 21.26
C PHE A 238 -12.80 -16.98 20.05
N THR A 239 -13.41 -17.36 18.93
CA THR A 239 -13.43 -16.58 17.71
C THR A 239 -14.86 -16.23 17.34
N GLY A 240 -15.03 -15.15 16.59
CA GLY A 240 -16.34 -14.79 16.07
C GLY A 240 -16.25 -13.72 15.00
N GLU A 241 -17.30 -13.68 14.20
CA GLU A 241 -17.51 -12.67 13.17
C GLU A 241 -18.92 -12.13 13.29
N MET A 242 -19.08 -10.85 13.03
CA MET A 242 -20.39 -10.20 12.92
C MET A 242 -20.37 -9.31 11.67
N LYS A 243 -21.31 -9.58 10.76
CA LYS A 243 -21.49 -8.81 9.52
C LYS A 243 -22.77 -7.98 9.65
N GLY A 244 -22.61 -6.66 9.56
CA GLY A 244 -23.70 -5.71 9.42
C GLY A 244 -23.88 -5.30 7.95
N THR A 245 -24.73 -4.30 7.73
CA THR A 245 -24.97 -3.77 6.37
C THR A 245 -23.74 -3.06 5.81
N ASP A 246 -23.04 -2.30 6.66
CA ASP A 246 -21.93 -1.43 6.24
C ASP A 246 -20.66 -1.65 7.11
N SER A 247 -20.65 -2.70 7.92
CA SER A 247 -19.55 -2.99 8.83
C SER A 247 -19.39 -4.49 9.07
N GLU A 248 -18.17 -4.90 9.27
CA GLU A 248 -17.80 -6.27 9.64
C GLU A 248 -16.85 -6.20 10.83
N VAL A 249 -17.05 -7.06 11.81
CA VAL A 249 -16.20 -7.19 13.00
C VAL A 249 -15.80 -8.64 13.14
N SER A 250 -14.50 -8.89 13.30
CA SER A 250 -13.97 -10.20 13.66
C SER A 250 -13.11 -10.10 14.91
N TRP A 251 -13.11 -11.14 15.73
CA TRP A 251 -12.32 -11.18 16.96
C TRP A 251 -11.81 -12.58 17.26
N ALA A 252 -10.69 -12.64 18.00
CA ALA A 252 -10.18 -13.83 18.65
C ALA A 252 -9.74 -13.46 20.07
N LEU A 253 -10.10 -14.25 21.08
CA LEU A 253 -9.73 -14.01 22.45
C LEU A 253 -9.58 -15.29 23.26
N CYS A 254 -8.71 -15.26 24.28
CA CYS A 254 -8.57 -16.29 25.30
C CYS A 254 -8.14 -15.64 26.62
N TRP A 255 -8.10 -16.43 27.71
CA TRP A 255 -7.56 -16.01 28.98
C TRP A 255 -6.26 -16.74 29.28
N LEU A 256 -5.35 -16.05 29.95
CA LEU A 256 -4.10 -16.61 30.45
C LEU A 256 -4.24 -16.76 31.97
N PRO A 257 -3.97 -17.97 32.56
CA PRO A 257 -3.99 -18.15 34.01
C PRO A 257 -2.94 -17.31 34.71
N GLU A 258 -1.80 -17.09 34.05
CA GLU A 258 -0.66 -16.32 34.54
C GLU A 258 -0.06 -15.54 33.39
N GLY A 259 0.58 -14.38 33.66
CA GLY A 259 1.30 -13.61 32.69
C GLY A 259 0.72 -12.22 32.41
N GLY A 260 1.13 -11.62 31.31
CA GLY A 260 0.74 -10.30 30.89
C GLY A 260 -0.57 -10.27 30.08
N GLN A 261 -0.89 -9.11 29.57
CA GLN A 261 -1.99 -8.87 28.64
C GLN A 261 -1.41 -8.60 27.25
N LEU A 262 -1.93 -9.26 26.23
CA LEU A 262 -1.77 -8.90 24.84
C LEU A 262 -3.11 -8.41 24.32
N GLN A 263 -3.14 -7.21 23.75
CA GLN A 263 -4.33 -6.66 23.13
C GLN A 263 -3.92 -5.90 21.88
N GLU A 264 -4.51 -6.27 20.76
CA GLU A 264 -4.37 -5.55 19.50
C GLU A 264 -5.76 -5.30 18.91
N SER A 265 -5.94 -4.17 18.25
CA SER A 265 -7.18 -3.82 17.58
C SER A 265 -6.86 -3.08 16.28
N TYR A 266 -7.64 -3.35 15.27
CA TYR A 266 -7.45 -2.82 13.93
C TYR A 266 -8.77 -2.23 13.41
N VAL A 267 -8.68 -1.13 12.68
CA VAL A 267 -9.83 -0.52 11.99
C VAL A 267 -9.43 -0.29 10.54
N ASN A 268 -10.21 -0.81 9.59
CA ASN A 268 -9.94 -0.71 8.15
C ASN A 268 -8.51 -1.17 7.78
N LEU A 269 -8.06 -2.25 8.39
CA LEU A 269 -6.72 -2.86 8.18
C LEU A 269 -5.53 -2.02 8.69
N ILE A 270 -5.77 -1.06 9.57
CA ILE A 270 -4.76 -0.19 10.18
C ILE A 270 -4.75 -0.37 11.69
#